data_c4ced3945815ae54dd41f2d182596e6f
#
_entry.id   c4ced3945815ae54dd41f2d182596e6f
#
_cell.length_a   1.000
_cell.length_b   1.000
_cell.length_c   1.000
_cell.angle_alpha   90.00
_cell.angle_beta   90.00
_cell.angle_gamma   90.00
#
_symmetry.space_group_name_H-M   'P 1'
#
loop_
_entity.id
_entity.type
_entity.pdbx_description
1 polymer ?
#
loop_
_entity_poly.entity_id
_entity_poly.type
_entity_poly.pdbx_seq_one_letter_code
_entity_poly.pdbx_strand_id
1 'polypeptide(L)'
;KEINRISKILIKKYKPPYVHLTKDQKLNTAHHLNKIFPNSKLMRLANSKKVKDFLEKKFEEKVFMQNFEIFAKPNKTGKKVPFHQDNFYWNIKKEKAANLWIALNKVNKSNGGLVYLKGSHKLGLKKHTKSNTPGSSQEIKKKIIDKIKLKKISPNLNPGDCIVHHCTVMHGSN
;
A
#
# COMPACT_ATOMS: atom_id res chain seq x y z
N LYS A 1 0.85 1.42 -20.47
CA LYS A 1 1.98 0.79 -21.19
C LYS A 1 3.19 0.57 -20.26
N GLU A 2 3.66 1.56 -19.50
CA GLU A 2 4.86 1.44 -18.66
C GLU A 2 4.71 0.39 -17.53
N ILE A 3 3.58 0.33 -16.85
CA ILE A 3 3.33 -0.66 -15.80
C ILE A 3 3.46 -2.08 -16.35
N ASN A 4 2.92 -2.34 -17.52
CA ASN A 4 3.04 -3.66 -18.16
C ASN A 4 4.50 -4.01 -18.49
N ARG A 5 5.29 -3.03 -18.94
CA ARG A 5 6.74 -3.19 -19.16
C ARG A 5 7.47 -3.51 -17.87
N ILE A 6 7.24 -2.71 -16.82
CA ILE A 6 7.83 -2.91 -15.49
C ILE A 6 7.44 -4.28 -14.92
N SER A 7 6.16 -4.65 -14.98
CA SER A 7 5.68 -5.95 -14.48
C SER A 7 6.37 -7.13 -15.16
N LYS A 8 6.56 -7.09 -16.48
CA LYS A 8 7.29 -8.14 -17.21
C LYS A 8 8.74 -8.28 -16.74
N ILE A 9 9.42 -7.15 -16.53
CA ILE A 9 10.81 -7.15 -16.04
C ILE A 9 10.85 -7.70 -14.61
N LEU A 10 9.95 -7.27 -13.73
CA LEU A 10 9.88 -7.70 -12.34
C LEU A 10 9.68 -9.23 -12.24
N ILE A 11 8.71 -9.77 -12.97
CA ILE A 11 8.43 -11.22 -12.98
C ILE A 11 9.65 -12.02 -13.43
N LYS A 12 10.37 -11.55 -14.45
CA LYS A 12 11.51 -12.26 -15.03
C LYS A 12 12.77 -12.20 -14.16
N LYS A 13 13.07 -11.02 -13.58
CA LYS A 13 14.39 -10.73 -13.00
C LYS A 13 14.45 -10.74 -11.49
N TYR A 14 13.33 -10.57 -10.79
CA TYR A 14 13.32 -10.35 -9.33
C TYR A 14 12.53 -11.43 -8.59
N LYS A 15 12.94 -11.70 -7.36
CA LYS A 15 12.38 -12.71 -6.45
C LYS A 15 12.08 -12.07 -5.08
N PRO A 16 11.42 -12.77 -4.15
CA PRO A 16 11.30 -12.29 -2.77
C PRO A 16 12.66 -11.89 -2.18
N PRO A 17 12.70 -10.82 -1.37
CA PRO A 17 11.57 -10.04 -0.86
C PRO A 17 11.06 -8.95 -1.80
N TYR A 18 11.72 -8.71 -2.95
CA TYR A 18 11.37 -7.59 -3.84
C TYR A 18 10.09 -7.84 -4.64
N VAL A 19 9.85 -9.07 -5.08
CA VAL A 19 8.71 -9.43 -5.92
C VAL A 19 8.04 -10.69 -5.39
N HIS A 20 6.72 -10.62 -5.22
CA HIS A 20 5.89 -11.75 -4.89
C HIS A 20 4.93 -12.05 -6.04
N LEU A 21 4.90 -13.31 -6.46
CA LEU A 21 4.02 -13.79 -7.50
C LEU A 21 2.84 -14.56 -6.92
N THR A 22 1.77 -14.66 -7.68
CA THR A 22 0.67 -15.57 -7.42
C THR A 22 1.04 -16.99 -7.81
N LYS A 23 0.20 -17.98 -7.50
CA LYS A 23 0.42 -19.39 -7.89
C LYS A 23 0.54 -19.56 -9.41
N ASP A 24 -0.21 -18.76 -10.18
CA ASP A 24 -0.19 -18.72 -11.64
C ASP A 24 0.87 -17.76 -12.22
N GLN A 25 1.92 -17.48 -11.46
CA GLN A 25 3.10 -16.69 -11.86
C GLN A 25 2.81 -15.26 -12.32
N LYS A 26 1.69 -14.66 -11.87
CA LYS A 26 1.40 -13.25 -12.11
C LYS A 26 1.95 -12.39 -10.98
N LEU A 27 2.30 -11.14 -11.29
CA LEU A 27 2.72 -10.17 -10.28
C LEU A 27 1.59 -9.96 -9.26
N ASN A 28 1.89 -10.14 -7.99
CA ASN A 28 1.00 -9.79 -6.88
C ASN A 28 1.44 -8.49 -6.21
N THR A 29 2.69 -8.43 -5.76
CA THR A 29 3.28 -7.22 -5.17
C THR A 29 4.72 -7.03 -5.62
N ALA A 30 5.17 -5.79 -5.70
CA ALA A 30 6.57 -5.45 -5.88
C ALA A 30 6.96 -4.28 -4.98
N HIS A 31 8.09 -4.41 -4.31
CA HIS A 31 8.60 -3.48 -3.31
C HIS A 31 9.89 -2.80 -3.79
N HIS A 32 10.22 -1.66 -3.18
CA HIS A 32 11.47 -0.92 -3.44
C HIS A 32 11.68 -0.49 -4.91
N LEU A 33 10.59 -0.17 -5.61
CA LEU A 33 10.67 0.25 -7.02
C LEU A 33 11.43 1.55 -7.22
N ASN A 34 11.51 2.40 -6.20
CA ASN A 34 12.36 3.58 -6.15
C ASN A 34 13.85 3.24 -6.33
N LYS A 35 14.29 2.07 -5.87
CA LYS A 35 15.67 1.57 -6.06
C LYS A 35 15.84 0.85 -7.40
N ILE A 36 14.84 0.08 -7.82
CA ILE A 36 14.90 -0.77 -9.02
C ILE A 36 14.68 0.04 -10.31
N PHE A 37 13.77 1.01 -10.28
CA PHE A 37 13.40 1.84 -11.44
C PHE A 37 13.38 3.34 -11.10
N PRO A 38 14.50 3.93 -10.64
CA PRO A 38 14.54 5.31 -10.14
C PRO A 38 14.11 6.34 -11.21
N ASN A 39 14.32 6.06 -12.48
CA ASN A 39 14.05 6.96 -13.61
C ASN A 39 12.72 6.66 -14.33
N SER A 40 11.86 5.80 -13.77
CA SER A 40 10.58 5.47 -14.40
C SER A 40 9.60 6.64 -14.39
N LYS A 41 8.62 6.63 -15.31
CA LYS A 41 7.52 7.63 -15.31
C LYS A 41 6.71 7.59 -14.01
N LEU A 42 6.58 6.41 -13.40
CA LEU A 42 5.92 6.26 -12.10
C LEU A 42 6.68 6.99 -11.00
N MET A 43 8.02 6.91 -11.01
CA MET A 43 8.86 7.65 -10.06
C MET A 43 8.80 9.16 -10.27
N ARG A 44 8.76 9.62 -11.53
CA ARG A 44 8.56 11.03 -11.83
C ARG A 44 7.21 11.54 -11.36
N LEU A 45 6.14 10.75 -11.50
CA LEU A 45 4.82 11.09 -10.96
C LEU A 45 4.86 11.20 -9.44
N ALA A 46 5.40 10.20 -8.75
CA ALA A 46 5.48 10.17 -7.29
C ALA A 46 6.33 11.32 -6.71
N ASN A 47 7.38 11.74 -7.43
CA ASN A 47 8.23 12.87 -7.05
C ASN A 47 7.81 14.22 -7.67
N SER A 48 6.66 14.28 -8.33
CA SER A 48 6.21 15.53 -8.95
C SER A 48 6.02 16.65 -7.91
N LYS A 49 6.24 17.89 -8.34
CA LYS A 49 6.02 19.08 -7.50
C LYS A 49 4.62 19.08 -6.90
N LYS A 50 3.59 18.73 -7.70
CA LYS A 50 2.19 18.66 -7.25
C LYS A 50 2.00 17.71 -6.06
N VAL A 51 2.62 16.52 -6.08
CA VAL A 51 2.54 15.54 -4.98
C VAL A 51 3.29 16.05 -3.75
N LYS A 52 4.50 16.57 -3.94
CA LYS A 52 5.30 17.12 -2.85
C LYS A 52 4.61 18.30 -2.17
N ASP A 53 4.21 19.31 -2.91
CA ASP A 53 3.54 20.51 -2.38
C ASP A 53 2.27 20.12 -1.58
N PHE A 54 1.48 19.18 -2.10
CA PHE A 54 0.29 18.69 -1.40
C PHE A 54 0.63 18.06 -0.05
N LEU A 55 1.64 17.19 0.00
CA LEU A 55 2.04 16.50 1.22
C LEU A 55 2.74 17.46 2.20
N GLU A 56 3.64 18.30 1.72
CA GLU A 56 4.33 19.33 2.55
C GLU A 56 3.33 20.29 3.19
N LYS A 57 2.30 20.73 2.45
CA LYS A 57 1.20 21.52 3.01
C LYS A 57 0.42 20.77 4.10
N LYS A 58 0.26 19.45 3.99
CA LYS A 58 -0.47 18.63 4.98
C LYS A 58 0.34 18.34 6.23
N PHE A 59 1.64 18.14 6.08
CA PHE A 59 2.54 17.87 7.20
C PHE A 59 3.17 19.13 7.80
N GLU A 60 3.07 20.28 7.10
CA GLU A 60 3.74 21.55 7.45
C GLU A 60 5.26 21.38 7.57
N GLU A 61 5.80 20.41 6.88
CA GLU A 61 7.23 20.02 6.89
C GLU A 61 7.66 19.50 5.51
N LYS A 62 8.95 19.49 5.25
CA LYS A 62 9.53 18.84 4.07
C LYS A 62 9.27 17.34 4.10
N VAL A 63 8.87 16.78 2.95
CA VAL A 63 8.58 15.37 2.81
C VAL A 63 9.57 14.66 1.89
N PHE A 64 9.86 13.40 2.23
CA PHE A 64 10.74 12.53 1.47
C PHE A 64 10.02 11.22 1.16
N MET A 65 10.17 10.73 -0.06
CA MET A 65 9.65 9.41 -0.40
C MET A 65 10.59 8.32 0.11
N GLN A 66 10.09 7.50 1.01
CA GLN A 66 10.84 6.38 1.59
C GLN A 66 10.82 5.16 0.68
N ASN A 67 9.67 4.82 0.14
CA ASN A 67 9.46 3.61 -0.66
C ASN A 67 8.43 3.83 -1.77
N PHE A 68 8.50 3.00 -2.79
CA PHE A 68 7.52 2.93 -3.86
C PHE A 68 7.21 1.47 -4.20
N GLU A 69 5.93 1.13 -4.26
CA GLU A 69 5.46 -0.24 -4.39
C GLU A 69 4.35 -0.38 -5.43
N ILE A 70 4.16 -1.57 -5.96
CA ILE A 70 3.00 -1.95 -6.78
C ILE A 70 2.27 -3.11 -6.12
N PHE A 71 0.95 -2.96 -5.98
CA PHE A 71 0.02 -4.01 -5.60
C PHE A 71 -0.86 -4.32 -6.82
N ALA A 72 -0.58 -5.44 -7.50
CA ALA A 72 -1.23 -5.76 -8.78
C ALA A 72 -2.54 -6.54 -8.61
N LYS A 73 -2.66 -7.39 -7.62
CA LYS A 73 -3.86 -8.20 -7.31
C LYS A 73 -4.54 -8.82 -8.54
N PRO A 74 -3.93 -9.78 -9.23
CA PRO A 74 -4.54 -10.45 -10.36
C PRO A 74 -5.89 -11.06 -10.00
N ASN A 75 -6.85 -10.99 -10.95
CA ASN A 75 -8.18 -11.57 -10.77
C ASN A 75 -8.08 -13.06 -10.40
N LYS A 76 -8.93 -13.52 -9.46
CA LYS A 76 -9.02 -14.88 -8.91
C LYS A 76 -7.79 -15.37 -8.12
N THR A 77 -6.60 -14.86 -8.37
CA THR A 77 -5.35 -15.36 -7.76
C THR A 77 -4.64 -14.32 -6.88
N GLY A 78 -5.06 -13.05 -6.93
CA GLY A 78 -4.55 -12.00 -6.08
C GLY A 78 -4.79 -12.30 -4.59
N LYS A 79 -3.80 -12.01 -3.75
CA LYS A 79 -3.88 -12.29 -2.31
C LYS A 79 -4.52 -11.12 -1.59
N LYS A 80 -5.38 -11.42 -0.61
CA LYS A 80 -5.85 -10.43 0.34
C LYS A 80 -4.68 -9.90 1.18
N VAL A 81 -4.77 -8.66 1.62
CA VAL A 81 -3.85 -8.08 2.60
C VAL A 81 -4.59 -7.98 3.93
N PRO A 82 -4.14 -8.67 4.98
CA PRO A 82 -4.78 -8.61 6.29
C PRO A 82 -4.67 -7.21 6.89
N PHE A 83 -5.54 -6.89 7.85
CA PHE A 83 -5.48 -5.60 8.53
C PHE A 83 -4.13 -5.37 9.21
N HIS A 84 -3.54 -4.21 8.96
CA HIS A 84 -2.25 -3.77 9.50
C HIS A 84 -2.21 -2.24 9.60
N GLN A 85 -1.13 -1.74 10.14
CA GLN A 85 -0.76 -0.32 10.16
C GLN A 85 0.64 -0.20 9.56
N ASP A 86 0.82 0.69 8.60
CA ASP A 86 2.09 0.84 7.87
C ASP A 86 3.27 1.16 8.79
N ASN A 87 3.02 1.98 9.82
CA ASN A 87 4.07 2.39 10.74
C ASN A 87 4.65 1.23 11.57
N PHE A 88 3.98 0.09 11.63
CA PHE A 88 4.53 -1.11 12.24
C PHE A 88 5.73 -1.65 11.44
N TYR A 89 5.72 -1.47 10.12
CA TYR A 89 6.85 -1.81 9.24
C TYR A 89 7.89 -0.71 9.17
N TRP A 90 7.42 0.56 9.18
CA TRP A 90 8.30 1.71 8.93
C TRP A 90 9.03 2.19 10.16
N ASN A 91 8.44 2.00 11.35
CA ASN A 91 8.99 2.43 12.65
C ASN A 91 9.39 3.92 12.67
N ILE A 92 8.57 4.78 12.04
CA ILE A 92 8.82 6.22 11.98
C ILE A 92 8.41 6.84 13.31
N LYS A 93 9.37 7.47 13.98
CA LYS A 93 9.14 8.22 15.21
C LYS A 93 8.16 9.38 14.97
N LYS A 94 7.36 9.72 16.01
CA LYS A 94 6.31 10.74 15.95
C LYS A 94 5.21 10.47 14.91
N GLU A 95 5.21 9.31 14.24
CA GLU A 95 4.20 8.88 13.29
C GLU A 95 3.94 9.87 12.13
N LYS A 96 4.89 10.75 11.82
CA LYS A 96 4.79 11.73 10.73
C LYS A 96 5.09 11.09 9.37
N ALA A 97 4.18 10.23 8.94
CA ALA A 97 4.25 9.59 7.64
C ALA A 97 2.85 9.28 7.09
N ALA A 98 2.76 9.21 5.77
CA ALA A 98 1.55 8.81 5.08
C ALA A 98 1.88 7.92 3.88
N ASN A 99 0.91 7.12 3.51
CA ASN A 99 0.91 6.39 2.25
C ASN A 99 0.07 7.17 1.23
N LEU A 100 0.61 7.39 0.04
CA LEU A 100 -0.11 7.91 -1.12
C LEU A 100 -0.41 6.72 -2.05
N TRP A 101 -1.63 6.21 -2.01
CA TRP A 101 -2.08 5.09 -2.81
C TRP A 101 -2.81 5.58 -4.07
N ILE A 102 -2.31 5.23 -5.26
CA ILE A 102 -2.82 5.68 -6.55
C ILE A 102 -3.48 4.51 -7.27
N ALA A 103 -4.74 4.68 -7.68
CA ALA A 103 -5.46 3.69 -8.48
C ALA A 103 -4.98 3.73 -9.94
N LEU A 104 -4.50 2.59 -10.44
CA LEU A 104 -4.04 2.45 -11.84
C LEU A 104 -5.15 1.94 -12.78
N ASN A 105 -6.21 1.42 -12.21
CA ASN A 105 -7.45 0.99 -12.86
C ASN A 105 -8.62 1.21 -11.90
N LYS A 106 -9.86 0.96 -12.33
CA LYS A 106 -11.02 1.07 -11.46
C LYS A 106 -10.90 0.11 -10.28
N VAL A 107 -11.06 0.63 -9.07
CA VAL A 107 -10.89 -0.10 -7.81
C VAL A 107 -12.12 0.10 -6.93
N ASN A 108 -12.59 -0.99 -6.34
CA ASN A 108 -13.66 -1.02 -5.37
C ASN A 108 -13.49 -2.22 -4.42
N LYS A 109 -14.42 -2.38 -3.48
CA LYS A 109 -14.37 -3.47 -2.49
C LYS A 109 -14.38 -4.87 -3.12
N SER A 110 -15.04 -5.06 -4.27
CA SER A 110 -15.20 -6.39 -4.90
C SER A 110 -13.98 -6.85 -5.70
N ASN A 111 -13.10 -5.92 -6.11
CA ASN A 111 -11.89 -6.24 -6.89
C ASN A 111 -10.58 -6.01 -6.15
N GLY A 112 -10.62 -6.07 -4.82
CA GLY A 112 -9.42 -6.01 -3.97
C GLY A 112 -9.02 -4.61 -3.54
N GLY A 113 -9.95 -3.65 -3.58
CA GLY A 113 -9.73 -2.30 -3.04
C GLY A 113 -9.48 -2.29 -1.54
N LEU A 114 -8.88 -1.20 -1.08
CA LEU A 114 -8.54 -0.99 0.32
C LEU A 114 -9.80 -0.87 1.19
N VAL A 115 -9.73 -1.44 2.37
CA VAL A 115 -10.72 -1.32 3.44
C VAL A 115 -10.06 -0.69 4.65
N TYR A 116 -10.63 0.39 5.14
CA TYR A 116 -10.13 1.15 6.30
C TYR A 116 -11.06 1.04 7.50
N LEU A 117 -10.50 1.06 8.70
CA LEU A 117 -11.24 1.42 9.91
C LEU A 117 -11.18 2.94 10.09
N LYS A 118 -12.28 3.64 9.79
CA LYS A 118 -12.34 5.12 9.81
C LYS A 118 -11.99 5.66 11.20
N GLY A 119 -10.96 6.51 11.27
CA GLY A 119 -10.53 7.13 12.52
C GLY A 119 -9.58 6.28 13.38
N SER A 120 -9.22 5.07 12.95
CA SER A 120 -8.37 4.15 13.73
C SER A 120 -6.95 4.65 14.00
N HIS A 121 -6.45 5.63 13.23
CA HIS A 121 -5.16 6.29 13.50
C HIS A 121 -5.12 6.95 14.89
N LYS A 122 -6.28 7.37 15.44
CA LYS A 122 -6.39 7.96 16.79
C LYS A 122 -6.21 6.95 17.91
N LEU A 123 -6.22 5.66 17.60
CA LEU A 123 -6.08 4.58 18.59
C LEU A 123 -4.62 4.16 18.83
N GLY A 124 -3.66 4.84 18.21
CA GLY A 124 -2.25 4.50 18.27
C GLY A 124 -1.90 3.16 17.58
N LEU A 125 -0.64 2.80 17.64
CA LEU A 125 -0.11 1.57 17.05
C LEU A 125 -0.58 0.34 17.85
N LYS A 126 -1.17 -0.64 17.18
CA LYS A 126 -1.63 -1.90 17.78
C LYS A 126 -0.57 -3.00 17.62
N LYS A 127 -0.64 -3.99 18.51
CA LYS A 127 0.21 -5.17 18.43
C LYS A 127 -0.08 -5.94 17.14
N HIS A 128 0.95 -6.15 16.33
CA HIS A 128 0.93 -7.03 15.18
C HIS A 128 1.50 -8.40 15.52
N THR A 129 1.20 -9.36 14.71
CA THR A 129 1.74 -10.72 14.76
C THR A 129 2.14 -11.14 13.35
N LYS A 130 3.01 -12.14 13.24
CA LYS A 130 3.39 -12.72 11.95
C LYS A 130 2.15 -13.11 11.15
N SER A 131 2.13 -12.73 9.89
CA SER A 131 1.11 -13.13 8.91
C SER A 131 1.63 -14.28 8.05
N ASN A 132 0.73 -15.19 7.71
CA ASN A 132 1.01 -16.26 6.75
C ASN A 132 0.61 -15.87 5.31
N THR A 133 0.21 -14.63 5.09
CA THR A 133 -0.19 -14.15 3.76
C THR A 133 1.06 -13.75 2.95
N PRO A 134 1.33 -14.37 1.81
CA PRO A 134 2.45 -13.97 0.96
C PRO A 134 2.40 -12.48 0.59
N GLY A 135 3.53 -11.79 0.77
CA GLY A 135 3.62 -10.33 0.55
C GLY A 135 3.09 -9.47 1.70
N SER A 136 2.68 -10.09 2.83
CA SER A 136 2.28 -9.37 4.04
C SER A 136 2.87 -10.09 5.24
N SER A 137 3.98 -9.61 5.78
CA SER A 137 4.71 -10.29 6.87
C SER A 137 4.07 -10.15 8.25
N GLN A 138 3.19 -9.16 8.43
CA GLN A 138 2.59 -8.82 9.73
C GLN A 138 1.09 -8.55 9.57
N GLU A 139 0.34 -8.80 10.64
CA GLU A 139 -1.09 -8.53 10.71
C GLU A 139 -1.57 -8.16 12.11
N ILE A 140 -2.65 -7.41 12.19
CA ILE A 140 -3.42 -7.25 13.42
C ILE A 140 -4.42 -8.40 13.47
N LYS A 141 -4.36 -9.21 14.53
CA LYS A 141 -5.26 -10.37 14.67
C LYS A 141 -6.73 -9.96 14.53
N LYS A 142 -7.51 -10.77 13.81
CA LYS A 142 -8.94 -10.54 13.59
C LYS A 142 -9.70 -10.25 14.88
N LYS A 143 -9.41 -10.97 15.98
CA LYS A 143 -10.03 -10.73 17.29
C LYS A 143 -9.82 -9.32 17.87
N ILE A 144 -8.71 -8.65 17.48
CA ILE A 144 -8.46 -7.25 17.87
C ILE A 144 -9.31 -6.33 16.99
N ILE A 145 -9.32 -6.57 15.68
CA ILE A 145 -10.12 -5.79 14.71
C ILE A 145 -11.61 -5.86 15.03
N ASP A 146 -12.13 -7.05 15.39
CA ASP A 146 -13.56 -7.25 15.67
C ASP A 146 -14.02 -6.53 16.97
N LYS A 147 -13.09 -6.31 17.91
CA LYS A 147 -13.36 -5.52 19.13
C LYS A 147 -13.42 -4.01 18.88
N ILE A 148 -12.86 -3.55 17.75
CA ILE A 148 -12.80 -2.13 17.41
C ILE A 148 -14.12 -1.75 16.70
N LYS A 149 -14.99 -1.05 17.42
CA LYS A 149 -16.31 -0.61 16.93
C LYS A 149 -16.19 0.65 16.03
N LEU A 150 -15.36 0.59 15.00
CA LEU A 150 -15.22 1.67 14.02
C LEU A 150 -15.83 1.27 12.67
N LYS A 151 -16.38 2.26 11.96
CA LYS A 151 -16.96 2.05 10.64
C LYS A 151 -15.88 1.60 9.65
N LYS A 152 -16.13 0.48 8.96
CA LYS A 152 -15.33 0.04 7.82
C LYS A 152 -15.76 0.83 6.58
N ILE A 153 -14.80 1.41 5.88
CA ILE A 153 -15.02 2.12 4.61
C ILE A 153 -14.13 1.53 3.53
N SER A 154 -14.64 1.48 2.31
CA SER A 154 -13.88 1.04 1.13
C SER A 154 -14.21 2.01 -0.01
N PRO A 155 -13.31 2.94 -0.32
CA PRO A 155 -13.52 3.90 -1.38
C PRO A 155 -13.61 3.25 -2.76
N ASN A 156 -14.48 3.77 -3.62
CA ASN A 156 -14.47 3.48 -5.04
C ASN A 156 -13.57 4.49 -5.74
N LEU A 157 -12.64 4.01 -6.56
CA LEU A 157 -11.65 4.85 -7.22
C LEU A 157 -11.64 4.58 -8.71
N ASN A 158 -11.52 5.63 -9.50
CA ASN A 158 -11.22 5.58 -10.92
C ASN A 158 -9.70 5.63 -11.17
N PRO A 159 -9.23 5.23 -12.36
CA PRO A 159 -7.81 5.39 -12.70
C PRO A 159 -7.34 6.83 -12.51
N GLY A 160 -6.25 7.02 -11.78
CA GLY A 160 -5.70 8.34 -11.43
C GLY A 160 -6.19 8.92 -10.11
N ASP A 161 -7.28 8.42 -9.53
CA ASP A 161 -7.66 8.80 -8.16
C ASP A 161 -6.62 8.33 -7.16
N CYS A 162 -6.46 9.06 -6.06
CA CYS A 162 -5.56 8.68 -5.00
C CYS A 162 -6.18 8.82 -3.60
N ILE A 163 -5.67 8.01 -2.69
CA ILE A 163 -5.96 8.09 -1.26
C ILE A 163 -4.66 8.43 -0.54
N VAL A 164 -4.71 9.42 0.33
CA VAL A 164 -3.66 9.66 1.31
C VAL A 164 -4.15 9.17 2.65
N HIS A 165 -3.41 8.27 3.27
CA HIS A 165 -3.74 7.78 4.59
C HIS A 165 -2.55 7.83 5.55
N HIS A 166 -2.86 8.13 6.80
CA HIS A 166 -1.87 8.20 7.88
C HIS A 166 -1.25 6.83 8.15
N CYS A 167 0.03 6.79 8.48
CA CYS A 167 0.79 5.54 8.68
C CYS A 167 0.24 4.63 9.78
N THR A 168 -0.57 5.15 10.71
CA THR A 168 -1.19 4.37 11.79
C THR A 168 -2.67 4.06 11.55
N VAL A 169 -3.25 4.40 10.38
CA VAL A 169 -4.61 3.95 10.08
C VAL A 169 -4.63 2.43 9.84
N MET A 170 -5.56 1.74 10.47
CA MET A 170 -5.74 0.31 10.25
C MET A 170 -6.45 0.07 8.94
N HIS A 171 -5.80 -0.66 8.05
CA HIS A 171 -6.34 -0.97 6.74
C HIS A 171 -5.92 -2.36 6.27
N GLY A 172 -6.58 -2.83 5.24
CA GLY A 172 -6.31 -4.10 4.59
C GLY A 172 -7.01 -4.13 3.24
N SER A 173 -7.11 -5.31 2.61
CA SER A 173 -7.85 -5.48 1.36
C SER A 173 -8.31 -6.93 1.20
N ASN A 174 -9.44 -7.12 0.55
CA ASN A 174 -9.98 -8.45 0.23
C ASN A 174 -9.22 -9.11 -0.91
#